data_eb60698763d5e4b2d74038c52913c742
#
_entry.id   eb60698763d5e4b2d74038c52913c742
#
_cell.length_a   1.000
_cell.length_b   1.000
_cell.length_c   1.000
_cell.angle_alpha   90.00
_cell.angle_beta   90.00
_cell.angle_gamma   90.00
#
_symmetry.space_group_name_H-M   'P 1'
#
loop_
_entity.id
_entity.type
_entity.pdbx_description
1 polymer ?
#
loop_
_entity_poly.entity_id
_entity_poly.type
_entity_poly.pdbx_seq_one_letter_code
_entity_poly.pdbx_strand_id
1 'polypeptide(L)'
;MSTAAPLEQETVPLSRTSAGREVPPARERARGWRSAEDPIIGWTGAVAVTLLAFFLRVWRLGTPHQFSFDETYYAKDAWSLLNNGYVRAYVDEADRTILNGQTTGLWKDEPSMIVHPEVGKWLIALGEKAFGMDPFGWRVAAAVVGSLMVLLMCRFVRRVTGSTALGLVGGLLLSFDGLHLVLSRLGLLDIFLAFFLLCGVHCIVADRAWFRDRLDRRTSASSSGWGARVLWRPWLVAAGVSFGLAIGTKWTALYPLAAFGVLVWLWSAGARRSHGVRWATAKSALLDGVPAFFSLVLVALVVYVASWGGWLAHAAEYEQSTLSDSQFTQYGGGKQWPTATEPDATGLGEVTQSLRSLAHYHHDVYMFHAHFLNDSTHIYASKPSGWLLMNRPVGVDAQLDIQPGTQGCEAPPGSNCLRQVLLLGNPILWWGGCLALLFAVAMWAGARDWRFGVAVVGVASTWLPWLLYDDRPIFIFYAICCLPFVVLAITLTMGKLIGSSRAPSPRRTAGVTVAGSFFVLVLVNFAWFWPIWTDVLLTHAEWVNRIWFKRWI
;
A
#
# COMPACT_ATOMS: atom_id res chain seq x y z
N MET A 1 -0.67 -82.06 -51.65
CA MET A 1 0.47 -81.50 -52.41
C MET A 1 0.26 -80.00 -52.41
N SER A 2 0.93 -79.33 -51.53
CA SER A 2 1.02 -77.89 -51.53
C SER A 2 2.33 -77.49 -50.86
N THR A 3 3.16 -76.86 -51.63
CA THR A 3 4.52 -76.42 -51.33
C THR A 3 4.39 -75.07 -50.57
N ALA A 4 4.91 -75.03 -49.37
CA ALA A 4 5.10 -73.78 -48.59
C ALA A 4 6.44 -73.14 -48.99
N ALA A 5 6.41 -71.84 -49.29
CA ALA A 5 7.60 -71.01 -49.49
C ALA A 5 8.06 -70.40 -48.12
N PRO A 6 9.35 -70.18 -47.95
CA PRO A 6 9.88 -69.65 -46.66
C PRO A 6 9.73 -68.15 -46.57
N LEU A 7 9.37 -67.68 -45.35
CA LEU A 7 9.31 -66.28 -44.98
C LEU A 7 10.73 -65.73 -44.72
N GLU A 8 11.15 -64.74 -45.49
CA GLU A 8 12.32 -63.92 -45.26
C GLU A 8 12.05 -63.04 -44.01
N GLN A 9 12.95 -63.14 -43.02
CA GLN A 9 13.02 -62.24 -41.88
C GLN A 9 13.77 -60.96 -42.27
N GLU A 10 12.98 -59.90 -42.48
CA GLU A 10 13.54 -58.53 -42.58
C GLU A 10 14.00 -58.05 -41.22
N THR A 11 15.33 -57.92 -41.00
CA THR A 11 15.91 -57.29 -39.83
C THR A 11 15.77 -55.78 -39.94
N VAL A 12 14.84 -55.20 -39.18
CA VAL A 12 14.73 -53.75 -39.03
C VAL A 12 15.82 -53.26 -38.08
N PRO A 13 16.66 -52.28 -38.45
CA PRO A 13 17.65 -51.73 -37.54
C PRO A 13 16.97 -50.86 -36.47
N LEU A 14 17.20 -51.19 -35.19
CA LEU A 14 16.84 -50.39 -34.03
C LEU A 14 17.56 -49.04 -34.07
N SER A 15 16.95 -48.01 -34.66
CA SER A 15 17.36 -46.63 -34.43
C SER A 15 16.93 -46.22 -33.02
N ARG A 16 17.92 -46.04 -32.14
CA ARG A 16 17.72 -45.37 -30.85
C ARG A 16 17.34 -43.91 -31.12
N THR A 17 16.04 -43.60 -31.23
CA THR A 17 15.54 -42.25 -31.06
C THR A 17 15.48 -41.95 -29.57
N SER A 18 16.42 -41.11 -29.09
CA SER A 18 16.29 -40.41 -27.80
C SER A 18 14.95 -39.66 -27.83
N ALA A 19 13.96 -40.17 -27.11
CA ALA A 19 12.72 -39.48 -26.91
C ALA A 19 12.99 -38.15 -26.19
N GLY A 20 13.24 -37.10 -26.95
CA GLY A 20 13.21 -35.73 -26.50
C GLY A 20 11.80 -35.46 -25.95
N ARG A 21 11.68 -35.37 -24.62
CA ARG A 21 10.49 -34.77 -24.02
C ARG A 21 10.39 -33.37 -24.62
N GLU A 22 9.49 -33.18 -25.57
CA GLU A 22 9.06 -31.83 -25.98
C GLU A 22 8.60 -31.10 -24.76
N VAL A 23 9.39 -30.14 -24.32
CA VAL A 23 9.03 -29.23 -23.25
C VAL A 23 8.04 -28.26 -23.86
N PRO A 24 6.75 -28.29 -23.47
CA PRO A 24 5.75 -27.40 -24.05
C PRO A 24 6.23 -25.96 -23.99
N PRO A 25 6.00 -25.12 -25.02
CA PRO A 25 6.44 -23.76 -25.04
C PRO A 25 5.89 -23.00 -23.83
N ALA A 26 6.64 -22.04 -23.32
CA ALA A 26 6.33 -21.28 -22.09
C ALA A 26 4.89 -20.68 -22.09
N ARG A 27 4.29 -20.49 -23.27
CA ARG A 27 2.88 -20.09 -23.45
C ARG A 27 1.86 -21.12 -22.95
N GLU A 28 2.12 -22.43 -23.05
CA GLU A 28 1.17 -23.46 -22.59
C GLU A 28 1.19 -23.63 -21.07
N ARG A 29 2.35 -23.43 -20.42
CA ARG A 29 2.43 -23.44 -18.95
C ARG A 29 1.73 -22.26 -18.30
N ALA A 30 1.59 -21.12 -19.00
CA ALA A 30 0.84 -19.96 -18.53
C ALA A 30 -0.67 -20.11 -18.74
N ARG A 31 -1.13 -20.99 -19.66
CA ARG A 31 -2.56 -21.21 -19.95
C ARG A 31 -3.32 -21.98 -18.86
N GLY A 32 -2.65 -22.72 -17.98
CA GLY A 32 -3.32 -23.52 -16.93
C GLY A 32 -4.16 -22.72 -15.91
N TRP A 33 -4.02 -21.38 -15.86
CA TRP A 33 -4.80 -20.47 -15.00
C TRP A 33 -5.69 -19.50 -15.79
N ARG A 34 -5.57 -19.46 -17.13
CA ARG A 34 -6.43 -18.65 -18.00
C ARG A 34 -7.66 -19.46 -18.35
N SER A 35 -8.67 -19.46 -17.48
CA SER A 35 -10.02 -19.60 -17.97
C SER A 35 -10.34 -18.35 -18.79
N ALA A 36 -10.95 -18.50 -19.97
CA ALA A 36 -11.56 -17.39 -20.69
C ALA A 36 -12.77 -16.90 -19.88
N GLU A 37 -12.52 -16.22 -18.75
CA GLU A 37 -13.55 -15.65 -17.90
C GLU A 37 -14.02 -14.36 -18.57
N ASP A 38 -15.33 -14.22 -18.68
CA ASP A 38 -15.97 -13.05 -19.24
C ASP A 38 -15.42 -11.77 -18.56
N PRO A 39 -14.84 -10.84 -19.30
CA PRO A 39 -14.34 -9.58 -18.74
C PRO A 39 -15.47 -8.77 -18.08
N ILE A 40 -16.73 -8.90 -18.52
CA ILE A 40 -17.87 -8.21 -17.94
C ILE A 40 -18.09 -8.70 -16.51
N ILE A 41 -18.17 -10.02 -16.28
CA ILE A 41 -18.31 -10.59 -14.93
C ILE A 41 -17.15 -10.16 -14.03
N GLY A 42 -15.92 -10.09 -14.58
CA GLY A 42 -14.75 -9.67 -13.84
C GLY A 42 -14.77 -8.20 -13.41
N TRP A 43 -15.43 -7.33 -14.18
CA TRP A 43 -15.58 -5.92 -13.82
C TRP A 43 -16.80 -5.67 -12.94
N THR A 44 -17.96 -6.25 -13.28
CA THR A 44 -19.19 -6.08 -12.48
C THR A 44 -19.00 -6.61 -11.06
N GLY A 45 -18.37 -7.77 -10.90
CA GLY A 45 -18.03 -8.31 -9.57
C GLY A 45 -17.07 -7.41 -8.80
N ALA A 46 -16.02 -6.88 -9.44
CA ALA A 46 -15.09 -5.98 -8.79
C ALA A 46 -15.76 -4.66 -8.37
N VAL A 47 -16.62 -4.09 -9.21
CA VAL A 47 -17.42 -2.90 -8.88
C VAL A 47 -18.37 -3.18 -7.72
N ALA A 48 -19.08 -4.33 -7.72
CA ALA A 48 -19.97 -4.70 -6.61
C ALA A 48 -19.23 -4.81 -5.27
N VAL A 49 -18.05 -5.45 -5.24
CA VAL A 49 -17.20 -5.52 -4.05
C VAL A 49 -16.73 -4.12 -3.61
N THR A 50 -16.43 -3.24 -4.56
CA THR A 50 -16.02 -1.86 -4.28
C THR A 50 -17.17 -1.04 -3.69
N LEU A 51 -18.38 -1.19 -4.22
CA LEU A 51 -19.58 -0.51 -3.67
C LEU A 51 -19.90 -1.00 -2.27
N LEU A 52 -19.79 -2.29 -2.00
CA LEU A 52 -19.90 -2.83 -0.64
C LEU A 52 -18.83 -2.21 0.28
N ALA A 53 -17.59 -2.16 -0.18
CA ALA A 53 -16.49 -1.54 0.59
C ALA A 53 -16.76 -0.07 0.86
N PHE A 54 -17.25 0.68 -0.12
CA PHE A 54 -17.60 2.10 0.03
C PHE A 54 -18.72 2.30 1.04
N PHE A 55 -19.79 1.51 0.97
CA PHE A 55 -20.90 1.56 1.92
C PHE A 55 -20.42 1.33 3.36
N LEU A 56 -19.60 0.31 3.61
CA LEU A 56 -19.03 0.02 4.93
C LEU A 56 -18.17 1.18 5.47
N ARG A 57 -17.52 1.94 4.60
CA ARG A 57 -16.63 3.05 4.99
C ARG A 57 -17.37 4.34 5.22
N VAL A 58 -18.41 4.61 4.46
CA VAL A 58 -19.18 5.86 4.58
C VAL A 58 -20.23 5.77 5.69
N TRP A 59 -20.63 4.57 6.13
CA TRP A 59 -21.59 4.40 7.20
C TRP A 59 -21.14 5.10 8.48
N ARG A 60 -21.90 6.12 8.93
CA ARG A 60 -21.57 6.98 10.08
C ARG A 60 -20.16 7.57 10.03
N LEU A 61 -19.68 8.01 8.86
CA LEU A 61 -18.31 8.49 8.67
C LEU A 61 -17.99 9.74 9.51
N GLY A 62 -18.97 10.61 9.77
CA GLY A 62 -18.82 11.81 10.59
C GLY A 62 -18.74 11.55 12.11
N THR A 63 -18.74 10.28 12.55
CA THR A 63 -18.57 9.92 13.97
C THR A 63 -17.25 9.19 14.20
N PRO A 64 -16.57 9.45 15.33
CA PRO A 64 -16.86 10.47 16.36
C PRO A 64 -16.74 11.89 15.81
N HIS A 65 -17.52 12.86 16.41
CA HIS A 65 -17.49 14.25 16.00
C HIS A 65 -16.36 15.01 16.72
N GLN A 66 -15.15 14.64 16.39
CA GLN A 66 -13.90 15.22 16.91
C GLN A 66 -12.73 14.87 16.01
N PHE A 67 -11.58 15.52 16.23
CA PHE A 67 -10.33 15.11 15.62
C PHE A 67 -9.81 13.85 16.30
N SER A 68 -9.67 12.78 15.56
CA SER A 68 -9.14 11.50 16.05
C SER A 68 -7.66 11.37 15.72
N PHE A 69 -6.81 11.22 16.73
CA PHE A 69 -5.36 11.05 16.57
C PHE A 69 -4.73 12.18 15.73
N ASP A 70 -3.97 11.85 14.67
CA ASP A 70 -3.28 12.83 13.81
C ASP A 70 -4.23 13.65 12.88
N GLU A 71 -5.55 13.44 12.92
CA GLU A 71 -6.49 14.28 12.17
C GLU A 71 -6.34 15.76 12.54
N THR A 72 -5.99 16.04 13.83
CA THR A 72 -5.74 17.41 14.30
C THR A 72 -4.61 18.11 13.54
N TYR A 73 -3.67 17.37 12.95
CA TYR A 73 -2.64 17.94 12.08
C TYR A 73 -3.08 17.94 10.62
N TYR A 74 -3.45 16.79 10.08
CA TYR A 74 -3.62 16.62 8.63
C TYR A 74 -4.87 17.31 8.08
N ALA A 75 -5.98 17.31 8.80
CA ALA A 75 -7.18 18.03 8.37
C ALA A 75 -6.97 19.56 8.44
N LYS A 76 -6.33 20.06 9.49
CA LYS A 76 -5.99 21.48 9.56
C LYS A 76 -4.99 21.89 8.48
N ASP A 77 -3.93 21.10 8.27
CA ASP A 77 -2.98 21.35 7.18
C ASP A 77 -3.69 21.39 5.83
N ALA A 78 -4.59 20.44 5.57
CA ALA A 78 -5.39 20.37 4.35
C ALA A 78 -6.27 21.61 4.15
N TRP A 79 -6.93 22.06 5.22
CA TRP A 79 -7.74 23.29 5.20
C TRP A 79 -6.89 24.53 4.94
N SER A 80 -5.67 24.60 5.52
CA SER A 80 -4.75 25.70 5.24
C SER A 80 -4.27 25.69 3.79
N LEU A 81 -3.87 24.51 3.25
CA LEU A 81 -3.50 24.37 1.85
C LEU A 81 -4.61 24.84 0.91
N LEU A 82 -5.87 24.50 1.21
CA LEU A 82 -7.02 24.89 0.40
C LEU A 82 -7.24 26.41 0.37
N ASN A 83 -7.01 27.09 1.49
CA ASN A 83 -7.33 28.51 1.66
C ASN A 83 -6.15 29.44 1.40
N ASN A 84 -4.91 28.98 1.66
CA ASN A 84 -3.71 29.82 1.59
C ASN A 84 -2.70 29.34 0.54
N GLY A 85 -2.84 28.12 -0.01
CA GLY A 85 -1.87 27.50 -0.91
C GLY A 85 -0.66 26.87 -0.22
N TYR A 86 -0.45 27.14 1.07
CA TYR A 86 0.59 26.55 1.92
C TYR A 86 0.07 26.37 3.35
N VAL A 87 0.81 25.66 4.19
CA VAL A 87 0.39 25.39 5.57
C VAL A 87 0.82 26.52 6.49
N ARG A 88 -0.14 27.17 7.12
CA ARG A 88 0.02 28.21 8.15
C ARG A 88 -0.17 27.62 9.55
N ALA A 89 0.52 28.19 10.53
CA ALA A 89 0.33 27.85 11.93
C ALA A 89 -1.10 28.23 12.39
N TYR A 90 -1.69 27.40 13.23
CA TYR A 90 -3.02 27.63 13.79
C TYR A 90 -2.94 28.40 15.10
N VAL A 91 -4.00 29.17 15.37
CA VAL A 91 -4.20 29.80 16.69
C VAL A 91 -4.49 28.73 17.74
N ASP A 92 -4.28 29.07 19.01
CA ASP A 92 -4.60 28.18 20.12
C ASP A 92 -6.10 27.86 20.13
N GLU A 93 -6.49 26.65 20.58
CA GLU A 93 -7.88 26.17 20.62
C GLU A 93 -8.58 26.09 19.24
N ALA A 94 -7.83 26.09 18.12
CA ALA A 94 -8.41 25.99 16.79
C ALA A 94 -9.26 24.72 16.60
N ASP A 95 -8.90 23.60 17.21
CA ASP A 95 -9.68 22.34 17.15
C ASP A 95 -11.09 22.53 17.68
N ARG A 96 -11.22 23.15 18.85
CA ARG A 96 -12.50 23.45 19.48
C ARG A 96 -13.33 24.44 18.66
N THR A 97 -12.66 25.44 18.10
CA THR A 97 -13.29 26.45 17.23
C THR A 97 -13.88 25.82 15.99
N ILE A 98 -13.12 24.93 15.31
CA ILE A 98 -13.56 24.19 14.12
C ILE A 98 -14.73 23.25 14.45
N LEU A 99 -14.64 22.49 15.54
CA LEU A 99 -15.70 21.56 15.95
C LEU A 99 -17.01 22.27 16.33
N ASN A 100 -16.95 23.55 16.70
CA ASN A 100 -18.11 24.43 16.90
C ASN A 100 -18.61 25.05 15.58
N GLY A 101 -18.08 24.69 14.43
CA GLY A 101 -18.51 25.15 13.10
C GLY A 101 -17.92 26.50 12.66
N GLN A 102 -16.93 27.03 13.36
CA GLN A 102 -16.26 28.28 12.98
C GLN A 102 -14.98 27.95 12.17
N THR A 103 -14.88 28.48 10.95
CA THR A 103 -13.80 28.19 10.00
C THR A 103 -13.00 29.41 9.57
N THR A 104 -13.18 30.56 10.27
CA THR A 104 -12.47 31.81 10.02
C THR A 104 -11.66 32.24 11.25
N GLY A 105 -10.58 33.01 11.03
CA GLY A 105 -9.71 33.47 12.13
C GLY A 105 -8.88 32.33 12.77
N LEU A 106 -8.58 31.29 12.01
CA LEU A 106 -7.95 30.08 12.52
C LEU A 106 -6.40 30.11 12.46
N TRP A 107 -5.81 31.04 11.70
CA TRP A 107 -4.38 31.03 11.39
C TRP A 107 -3.60 32.19 12.00
N LYS A 108 -2.36 31.92 12.35
CA LYS A 108 -1.31 32.91 12.61
C LYS A 108 -0.67 33.38 11.31
N ASP A 109 0.08 34.48 11.33
CA ASP A 109 0.77 35.01 10.14
C ASP A 109 2.15 34.38 9.92
N GLU A 110 2.30 33.12 10.25
CA GLU A 110 3.55 32.36 10.07
C GLU A 110 3.27 30.97 9.47
N PRO A 111 4.19 30.43 8.65
CA PRO A 111 4.07 29.07 8.15
C PRO A 111 4.25 28.03 9.27
N SER A 112 3.66 26.85 9.08
CA SER A 112 3.81 25.73 10.00
C SER A 112 4.80 24.71 9.47
N MET A 113 5.54 24.07 10.39
CA MET A 113 6.37 22.93 10.04
C MET A 113 5.51 21.71 9.74
N ILE A 114 5.58 21.23 8.51
CA ILE A 114 4.93 19.99 8.09
C ILE A 114 5.97 18.89 7.97
N VAL A 115 5.77 17.79 8.69
CA VAL A 115 6.74 16.67 8.73
C VAL A 115 6.48 15.61 7.66
N HIS A 116 5.38 15.71 6.94
CA HIS A 116 5.03 14.86 5.81
C HIS A 116 4.66 15.69 4.58
N PRO A 117 5.00 15.22 3.37
CA PRO A 117 4.66 15.89 2.11
C PRO A 117 3.15 16.08 1.92
N GLU A 118 2.76 16.83 0.89
CA GLU A 118 1.42 17.42 0.79
C GLU A 118 0.39 16.56 0.07
N VAL A 119 0.75 15.51 -0.70
CA VAL A 119 -0.19 14.76 -1.55
C VAL A 119 -1.42 14.25 -0.79
N GLY A 120 -1.21 13.61 0.36
CA GLY A 120 -2.33 13.10 1.17
C GLY A 120 -3.19 14.22 1.74
N LYS A 121 -2.57 15.34 2.13
CA LYS A 121 -3.27 16.53 2.65
C LYS A 121 -4.12 17.20 1.57
N TRP A 122 -3.61 17.32 0.33
CA TRP A 122 -4.41 17.80 -0.81
C TRP A 122 -5.62 16.90 -1.12
N LEU A 123 -5.50 15.58 -0.93
CA LEU A 123 -6.65 14.68 -1.08
C LEU A 123 -7.69 14.91 0.02
N ILE A 124 -7.27 15.12 1.26
CA ILE A 124 -8.16 15.52 2.37
C ILE A 124 -8.83 16.85 2.04
N ALA A 125 -8.07 17.85 1.59
CA ALA A 125 -8.58 19.17 1.20
C ALA A 125 -9.68 19.13 0.12
N LEU A 126 -9.63 18.16 -0.81
CA LEU A 126 -10.72 17.95 -1.79
C LEU A 126 -12.04 17.55 -1.11
N GLY A 127 -11.97 16.73 -0.07
CA GLY A 127 -13.14 16.36 0.73
C GLY A 127 -13.69 17.54 1.52
N GLU A 128 -12.82 18.29 2.18
CA GLU A 128 -13.18 19.52 2.90
C GLU A 128 -13.77 20.59 1.99
N LYS A 129 -13.22 20.74 0.77
CA LYS A 129 -13.79 21.66 -0.23
C LYS A 129 -15.21 21.28 -0.63
N ALA A 130 -15.49 19.99 -0.73
CA ALA A 130 -16.79 19.50 -1.20
C ALA A 130 -17.87 19.47 -0.10
N PHE A 131 -17.47 19.19 1.14
CA PHE A 131 -18.39 18.91 2.25
C PHE A 131 -18.20 19.81 3.47
N GLY A 132 -17.17 20.65 3.50
CA GLY A 132 -16.87 21.54 4.61
C GLY A 132 -15.78 21.00 5.54
N MET A 133 -15.32 21.87 6.46
CA MET A 133 -14.33 21.56 7.50
C MET A 133 -15.03 20.90 8.70
N ASP A 134 -15.45 19.66 8.52
CA ASP A 134 -16.10 18.83 9.54
C ASP A 134 -15.59 17.37 9.46
N PRO A 135 -15.90 16.49 10.43
CA PRO A 135 -15.42 15.11 10.43
C PRO A 135 -15.78 14.30 9.17
N PHE A 136 -16.92 14.56 8.55
CA PHE A 136 -17.25 13.91 7.28
C PHE A 136 -16.36 14.43 6.14
N GLY A 137 -16.19 15.76 6.08
CA GLY A 137 -15.42 16.43 5.04
C GLY A 137 -13.97 15.95 4.99
N TRP A 138 -13.25 15.95 6.12
CA TRP A 138 -11.84 15.51 6.10
C TRP A 138 -11.64 14.00 6.02
N ARG A 139 -12.69 13.15 6.26
CA ARG A 139 -12.61 11.68 6.18
C ARG A 139 -13.05 11.12 4.84
N VAL A 140 -13.88 11.80 4.07
CA VAL A 140 -14.51 11.24 2.86
C VAL A 140 -13.49 10.85 1.78
N ALA A 141 -12.40 11.61 1.63
CA ALA A 141 -11.33 11.28 0.69
C ALA A 141 -10.67 9.93 1.02
N ALA A 142 -10.44 9.65 2.31
CA ALA A 142 -9.93 8.37 2.77
C ALA A 142 -10.91 7.21 2.47
N ALA A 143 -12.22 7.44 2.66
CA ALA A 143 -13.26 6.45 2.35
C ALA A 143 -13.32 6.10 0.87
N VAL A 144 -13.21 7.10 -0.01
CA VAL A 144 -13.17 6.92 -1.47
C VAL A 144 -11.91 6.17 -1.87
N VAL A 145 -10.73 6.63 -1.44
CA VAL A 145 -9.43 6.03 -1.82
C VAL A 145 -9.30 4.61 -1.27
N GLY A 146 -9.73 4.35 -0.03
CA GLY A 146 -9.76 3.00 0.52
C GLY A 146 -10.69 2.06 -0.26
N SER A 147 -11.82 2.56 -0.75
CA SER A 147 -12.72 1.78 -1.61
C SER A 147 -12.12 1.52 -3.00
N LEU A 148 -11.45 2.51 -3.60
CA LEU A 148 -10.70 2.34 -4.85
C LEU A 148 -9.52 1.36 -4.69
N MET A 149 -8.90 1.32 -3.50
CA MET A 149 -7.87 0.33 -3.19
C MET A 149 -8.41 -1.10 -3.20
N VAL A 150 -9.67 -1.31 -2.79
CA VAL A 150 -10.36 -2.61 -2.91
C VAL A 150 -10.60 -2.98 -4.37
N LEU A 151 -11.04 -2.04 -5.23
CA LEU A 151 -11.15 -2.26 -6.68
C LEU A 151 -9.79 -2.68 -7.27
N LEU A 152 -8.77 -1.91 -6.93
CA LEU A 152 -7.40 -2.18 -7.39
C LEU A 152 -6.92 -3.57 -6.92
N MET A 153 -7.24 -3.97 -5.67
CA MET A 153 -6.89 -5.29 -5.14
C MET A 153 -7.58 -6.43 -5.90
N CYS A 154 -8.88 -6.30 -6.23
CA CYS A 154 -9.57 -7.24 -7.10
C CYS A 154 -8.85 -7.42 -8.45
N ARG A 155 -8.45 -6.31 -9.06
CA ARG A 155 -7.76 -6.30 -10.37
C ARG A 155 -6.32 -6.80 -10.26
N PHE A 156 -5.63 -6.47 -9.18
CA PHE A 156 -4.27 -6.90 -8.91
C PHE A 156 -4.17 -8.41 -8.72
N VAL A 157 -4.97 -8.98 -7.83
CA VAL A 157 -5.00 -10.43 -7.60
C VAL A 157 -5.45 -11.17 -8.87
N ARG A 158 -6.47 -10.68 -9.59
CA ARG A 158 -6.87 -11.25 -10.88
C ARG A 158 -5.72 -11.22 -11.89
N ARG A 159 -4.97 -10.13 -12.00
CA ARG A 159 -3.81 -10.02 -12.90
C ARG A 159 -2.72 -11.04 -12.56
N VAL A 160 -2.42 -11.20 -11.27
CA VAL A 160 -1.37 -12.11 -10.79
C VAL A 160 -1.78 -13.57 -10.92
N THR A 161 -3.04 -13.89 -10.60
CA THR A 161 -3.54 -15.28 -10.56
C THR A 161 -4.17 -15.75 -11.87
N GLY A 162 -4.70 -14.84 -12.67
CA GLY A 162 -5.53 -15.14 -13.83
C GLY A 162 -6.96 -15.59 -13.48
N SER A 163 -7.40 -15.47 -12.22
CA SER A 163 -8.70 -15.92 -11.72
C SER A 163 -9.53 -14.74 -11.22
N THR A 164 -10.75 -14.57 -11.78
CA THR A 164 -11.72 -13.59 -11.31
C THR A 164 -12.18 -13.90 -9.88
N ALA A 165 -12.47 -15.17 -9.57
CA ALA A 165 -12.91 -15.57 -8.23
C ALA A 165 -11.87 -15.21 -7.16
N LEU A 166 -10.59 -15.54 -7.38
CA LEU A 166 -9.52 -15.15 -6.46
C LEU A 166 -9.35 -13.63 -6.39
N GLY A 167 -9.55 -12.92 -7.51
CA GLY A 167 -9.57 -11.46 -7.53
C GLY A 167 -10.63 -10.88 -6.61
N LEU A 168 -11.87 -11.37 -6.71
CA LEU A 168 -12.97 -10.92 -5.86
C LEU A 168 -12.74 -11.27 -4.38
N VAL A 169 -12.25 -12.48 -4.10
CA VAL A 169 -11.86 -12.89 -2.73
C VAL A 169 -10.79 -11.96 -2.17
N GLY A 170 -9.77 -11.60 -2.96
CA GLY A 170 -8.73 -10.66 -2.52
C GLY A 170 -9.29 -9.28 -2.17
N GLY A 171 -10.22 -8.75 -2.96
CA GLY A 171 -10.93 -7.50 -2.64
C GLY A 171 -11.79 -7.59 -1.39
N LEU A 172 -12.53 -8.69 -1.21
CA LEU A 172 -13.35 -8.93 -0.02
C LEU A 172 -12.51 -9.08 1.24
N LEU A 173 -11.39 -9.83 1.19
CA LEU A 173 -10.46 -9.94 2.32
C LEU A 173 -9.92 -8.56 2.72
N LEU A 174 -9.53 -7.72 1.75
CA LEU A 174 -9.10 -6.35 2.04
C LEU A 174 -10.24 -5.50 2.63
N SER A 175 -11.48 -5.70 2.17
CA SER A 175 -12.66 -4.98 2.69
C SER A 175 -12.97 -5.33 4.14
N PHE A 176 -12.73 -6.59 4.54
CA PHE A 176 -13.04 -7.14 5.87
C PHE A 176 -11.85 -7.12 6.83
N ASP A 177 -10.83 -6.35 6.51
CA ASP A 177 -9.75 -6.05 7.46
C ASP A 177 -10.05 -4.77 8.25
N GLY A 178 -9.89 -4.84 9.59
CA GLY A 178 -10.20 -3.72 10.48
C GLY A 178 -9.21 -2.57 10.35
N LEU A 179 -7.91 -2.86 10.15
CA LEU A 179 -6.90 -1.82 9.98
C LEU A 179 -7.18 -0.99 8.71
N HIS A 180 -7.49 -1.68 7.60
CA HIS A 180 -7.87 -1.01 6.37
C HIS A 180 -9.20 -0.25 6.49
N LEU A 181 -10.18 -0.85 7.19
CA LEU A 181 -11.47 -0.20 7.41
C LEU A 181 -11.30 1.10 8.18
N VAL A 182 -10.64 1.07 9.34
CA VAL A 182 -10.49 2.24 10.21
C VAL A 182 -9.67 3.34 9.53
N LEU A 183 -8.51 3.00 8.92
CA LEU A 183 -7.70 3.98 8.18
C LEU A 183 -8.41 4.56 6.95
N SER A 184 -9.39 3.86 6.40
CA SER A 184 -10.27 4.39 5.33
C SER A 184 -11.41 5.26 5.87
N ARG A 185 -11.48 5.50 7.17
CA ARG A 185 -12.54 6.27 7.86
C ARG A 185 -11.97 7.41 8.70
N LEU A 186 -10.66 7.62 8.60
CA LEU A 186 -9.92 8.68 9.28
C LEU A 186 -9.16 9.54 8.27
N GLY A 187 -9.01 10.81 8.56
CA GLY A 187 -8.21 11.74 7.79
C GLY A 187 -6.71 11.55 8.00
N LEU A 188 -6.22 10.30 7.91
CA LEU A 188 -4.81 9.94 8.05
C LEU A 188 -4.14 9.68 6.69
N LEU A 189 -2.83 9.88 6.61
CA LEU A 189 -2.09 9.80 5.35
C LEU A 189 -1.83 8.37 4.88
N ASP A 190 -1.90 7.38 5.76
CA ASP A 190 -1.42 6.02 5.53
C ASP A 190 -2.23 5.26 4.48
N ILE A 191 -3.55 5.52 4.39
CA ILE A 191 -4.40 4.89 3.36
C ILE A 191 -4.04 5.38 1.96
N PHE A 192 -3.69 6.66 1.79
CA PHE A 192 -3.27 7.24 0.51
C PHE A 192 -1.90 6.69 0.09
N LEU A 193 -0.96 6.60 1.04
CA LEU A 193 0.34 5.95 0.84
C LEU A 193 0.17 4.52 0.33
N ALA A 194 -0.61 3.69 1.03
CA ALA A 194 -0.83 2.29 0.70
C ALA A 194 -1.51 2.12 -0.67
N PHE A 195 -2.46 2.99 -1.02
CA PHE A 195 -3.12 3.00 -2.31
C PHE A 195 -2.14 3.28 -3.46
N PHE A 196 -1.37 4.37 -3.39
CA PHE A 196 -0.41 4.72 -4.44
C PHE A 196 0.71 3.69 -4.57
N LEU A 197 1.17 3.12 -3.46
CA LEU A 197 2.13 2.03 -3.44
C LEU A 197 1.59 0.80 -4.19
N LEU A 198 0.34 0.40 -3.92
CA LEU A 198 -0.31 -0.72 -4.62
C LEU A 198 -0.51 -0.41 -6.11
N CYS A 199 -0.85 0.84 -6.49
CA CYS A 199 -0.89 1.29 -7.89
C CYS A 199 0.46 1.07 -8.58
N GLY A 200 1.55 1.52 -7.96
CA GLY A 200 2.91 1.37 -8.48
C GLY A 200 3.28 -0.10 -8.71
N VAL A 201 3.05 -0.95 -7.72
CA VAL A 201 3.33 -2.40 -7.82
C VAL A 201 2.42 -3.08 -8.85
N HIS A 202 1.15 -2.69 -8.94
CA HIS A 202 0.25 -3.19 -9.99
C HIS A 202 0.78 -2.87 -11.40
N CYS A 203 1.27 -1.64 -11.61
CA CYS A 203 1.89 -1.22 -12.87
C CYS A 203 3.18 -2.02 -13.15
N ILE A 204 4.04 -2.26 -12.16
CA ILE A 204 5.24 -3.09 -12.31
C ILE A 204 4.89 -4.53 -12.72
N VAL A 205 3.85 -5.11 -12.13
CA VAL A 205 3.38 -6.46 -12.53
C VAL A 205 2.78 -6.45 -13.94
N ALA A 206 2.11 -5.35 -14.34
CA ALA A 206 1.62 -5.18 -15.71
C ALA A 206 2.78 -5.08 -16.71
N ASP A 207 3.80 -4.30 -16.37
CA ASP A 207 5.00 -4.14 -17.16
C ASP A 207 5.74 -5.46 -17.41
N ARG A 208 5.84 -6.33 -16.39
CA ARG A 208 6.47 -7.65 -16.56
C ARG A 208 5.86 -8.45 -17.69
N ALA A 209 4.54 -8.48 -17.83
CA ALA A 209 3.85 -9.19 -18.90
C ALA A 209 4.03 -8.48 -20.24
N TRP A 210 3.90 -7.14 -20.23
CA TRP A 210 4.05 -6.29 -21.41
C TRP A 210 5.48 -6.34 -21.99
N PHE A 211 6.50 -6.26 -21.13
CA PHE A 211 7.91 -6.31 -21.53
C PHE A 211 8.25 -7.65 -22.19
N ARG A 212 7.81 -8.77 -21.61
CA ARG A 212 8.03 -10.11 -22.18
C ARG A 212 7.41 -10.25 -23.56
N ASP A 213 6.16 -9.85 -23.71
CA ASP A 213 5.46 -9.88 -25.00
C ASP A 213 6.16 -9.01 -26.07
N ARG A 214 6.67 -7.83 -25.68
CA ARG A 214 7.46 -6.98 -26.59
C ARG A 214 8.81 -7.56 -26.94
N LEU A 215 9.48 -8.17 -25.97
CA LEU A 215 10.76 -8.83 -26.19
C LEU A 215 10.60 -10.03 -27.11
N ASP A 216 9.59 -10.89 -26.89
CA ASP A 216 9.26 -12.04 -27.73
C ASP A 216 9.08 -11.63 -29.20
N ARG A 217 8.26 -10.59 -29.46
CA ARG A 217 8.00 -10.10 -30.82
C ARG A 217 9.21 -9.49 -31.52
N ARG A 218 10.12 -8.86 -30.78
CA ARG A 218 11.28 -8.19 -31.36
C ARG A 218 12.49 -9.11 -31.50
N THR A 219 12.62 -10.12 -30.67
CA THR A 219 13.77 -11.05 -30.72
C THR A 219 13.71 -11.93 -31.96
N SER A 220 12.53 -12.26 -32.49
CA SER A 220 12.36 -12.97 -33.76
C SER A 220 13.00 -12.26 -34.96
N ALA A 221 13.24 -10.93 -34.86
CA ALA A 221 13.80 -10.09 -35.92
C ALA A 221 15.26 -9.66 -35.64
N SER A 222 15.88 -10.06 -34.53
CA SER A 222 17.21 -9.59 -34.12
C SER A 222 18.23 -10.72 -33.96
N SER A 223 19.36 -10.61 -34.66
CA SER A 223 20.51 -11.50 -34.52
C SER A 223 21.57 -11.01 -33.51
N SER A 224 21.30 -9.91 -32.81
CA SER A 224 22.24 -9.27 -31.86
C SER A 224 22.47 -10.11 -30.63
N GLY A 225 23.74 -10.36 -30.24
CA GLY A 225 24.12 -11.03 -29.00
C GLY A 225 23.68 -10.28 -27.70
N TRP A 226 23.14 -9.07 -27.82
CA TRP A 226 22.55 -8.29 -26.73
C TRP A 226 21.02 -8.50 -26.61
N GLY A 227 20.38 -9.06 -27.64
CA GLY A 227 18.94 -9.18 -27.78
C GLY A 227 18.27 -7.85 -28.19
N ALA A 228 16.96 -7.89 -28.36
CA ALA A 228 16.18 -6.74 -28.80
C ALA A 228 16.12 -5.62 -27.74
N ARG A 229 16.08 -4.36 -28.20
CA ARG A 229 15.94 -3.18 -27.33
C ARG A 229 14.47 -2.84 -27.12
N VAL A 230 14.06 -2.62 -25.83
CA VAL A 230 12.72 -2.20 -25.41
C VAL A 230 12.87 -1.01 -24.47
N LEU A 231 13.11 0.17 -25.04
CA LEU A 231 13.41 1.39 -24.25
C LEU A 231 12.16 2.02 -23.63
N TRP A 232 11.06 2.07 -24.38
CA TRP A 232 9.79 2.67 -23.91
C TRP A 232 8.96 1.62 -23.17
N ARG A 233 8.68 1.87 -21.90
CA ARG A 233 7.93 0.99 -20.97
C ARG A 233 6.84 1.80 -20.24
N PRO A 234 5.66 1.99 -20.84
CA PRO A 234 4.65 2.91 -20.33
C PRO A 234 4.15 2.52 -18.93
N TRP A 235 4.11 1.23 -18.61
CA TRP A 235 3.73 0.78 -17.28
C TRP A 235 4.75 1.16 -16.20
N LEU A 236 6.05 1.26 -16.53
CA LEU A 236 7.05 1.75 -15.58
C LEU A 236 6.93 3.25 -15.36
N VAL A 237 6.55 4.04 -16.39
CA VAL A 237 6.26 5.47 -16.21
C VAL A 237 5.06 5.66 -15.30
N ALA A 238 3.97 4.89 -15.50
CA ALA A 238 2.81 4.91 -14.61
C ALA A 238 3.15 4.48 -13.18
N ALA A 239 4.06 3.50 -13.03
CA ALA A 239 4.59 3.11 -11.73
C ALA A 239 5.40 4.25 -11.09
N GLY A 240 6.26 4.93 -11.85
CA GLY A 240 7.03 6.10 -11.39
C GLY A 240 6.12 7.22 -10.87
N VAL A 241 5.06 7.56 -11.62
CA VAL A 241 4.05 8.52 -11.17
C VAL A 241 3.41 8.06 -9.85
N SER A 242 2.98 6.80 -9.77
CA SER A 242 2.36 6.25 -8.56
C SER A 242 3.29 6.28 -7.36
N PHE A 243 4.56 5.88 -7.53
CA PHE A 243 5.56 5.96 -6.46
C PHE A 243 5.91 7.41 -6.09
N GLY A 244 5.94 8.33 -7.05
CA GLY A 244 6.12 9.76 -6.77
C GLY A 244 5.00 10.31 -5.87
N LEU A 245 3.75 9.97 -6.16
CA LEU A 245 2.59 10.30 -5.31
C LEU A 245 2.66 9.61 -3.94
N ALA A 246 3.13 8.36 -3.88
CA ALA A 246 3.32 7.65 -2.62
C ALA A 246 4.39 8.32 -1.74
N ILE A 247 5.55 8.67 -2.31
CA ILE A 247 6.63 9.40 -1.63
C ILE A 247 6.17 10.81 -1.25
N GLY A 248 5.39 11.47 -2.13
CA GLY A 248 4.72 12.75 -1.87
C GLY A 248 3.62 12.69 -0.80
N THR A 249 3.30 11.48 -0.30
CA THR A 249 2.46 11.26 0.88
C THR A 249 3.32 10.96 2.11
N LYS A 250 4.23 9.98 2.04
CA LYS A 250 5.22 9.63 3.08
C LYS A 250 6.49 9.04 2.46
N TRP A 251 7.66 9.41 2.97
CA TRP A 251 8.98 8.97 2.45
C TRP A 251 9.22 7.47 2.50
N THR A 252 8.49 6.75 3.35
CA THR A 252 8.64 5.28 3.49
C THR A 252 8.38 4.51 2.20
N ALA A 253 7.72 5.11 1.21
CA ALA A 253 7.55 4.52 -0.13
C ALA A 253 8.86 4.37 -0.93
N LEU A 254 9.95 5.00 -0.51
CA LEU A 254 11.28 4.84 -1.12
C LEU A 254 11.79 3.39 -1.03
N TYR A 255 11.55 2.70 0.09
CA TYR A 255 11.98 1.32 0.28
C TYR A 255 11.34 0.35 -0.72
N PRO A 256 9.99 0.32 -0.88
CA PRO A 256 9.38 -0.51 -1.90
C PRO A 256 9.71 -0.06 -3.33
N LEU A 257 9.90 1.23 -3.61
CA LEU A 257 10.37 1.69 -4.92
C LEU A 257 11.73 1.04 -5.26
N ALA A 258 12.69 1.08 -4.33
CA ALA A 258 14.02 0.48 -4.52
C ALA A 258 13.93 -1.04 -4.70
N ALA A 259 13.20 -1.74 -3.83
CA ALA A 259 13.07 -3.20 -3.86
C ALA A 259 12.40 -3.69 -5.16
N PHE A 260 11.32 -3.05 -5.57
CA PHE A 260 10.63 -3.39 -6.82
C PHE A 260 11.42 -2.94 -8.06
N GLY A 261 12.21 -1.88 -7.98
CA GLY A 261 13.16 -1.50 -9.03
C GLY A 261 14.19 -2.58 -9.30
N VAL A 262 14.79 -3.16 -8.25
CA VAL A 262 15.68 -4.32 -8.34
C VAL A 262 14.94 -5.53 -8.94
N LEU A 263 13.71 -5.77 -8.52
CA LEU A 263 12.89 -6.88 -9.03
C LEU A 263 12.58 -6.72 -10.53
N VAL A 264 12.31 -5.50 -11.01
CA VAL A 264 12.14 -5.18 -12.44
C VAL A 264 13.41 -5.54 -13.23
N TRP A 265 14.57 -5.16 -12.74
CA TRP A 265 15.85 -5.53 -13.37
C TRP A 265 16.04 -7.03 -13.43
N LEU A 266 15.84 -7.76 -12.31
CA LEU A 266 15.99 -9.22 -12.26
C LEU A 266 14.99 -9.93 -13.18
N TRP A 267 13.77 -9.45 -13.31
CA TRP A 267 12.77 -9.99 -14.24
C TRP A 267 13.16 -9.74 -15.70
N SER A 268 13.70 -8.56 -16.00
CA SER A 268 14.19 -8.23 -17.35
C SER A 268 15.38 -9.11 -17.73
N ALA A 269 16.33 -9.30 -16.81
CA ALA A 269 17.47 -10.22 -16.99
C ALA A 269 17.01 -11.68 -17.22
N GLY A 270 16.01 -12.12 -16.43
CA GLY A 270 15.41 -13.45 -16.59
C GLY A 270 14.73 -13.63 -17.94
N ALA A 271 14.01 -12.60 -18.42
CA ALA A 271 13.39 -12.61 -19.74
C ALA A 271 14.43 -12.68 -20.87
N ARG A 272 15.52 -11.90 -20.79
CA ARG A 272 16.62 -11.99 -21.76
C ARG A 272 17.34 -13.33 -21.74
N ARG A 273 17.54 -13.90 -20.55
CA ARG A 273 18.15 -15.24 -20.41
C ARG A 273 17.30 -16.31 -21.10
N SER A 274 15.97 -16.24 -21.03
CA SER A 274 15.08 -17.19 -21.73
C SER A 274 15.15 -17.08 -23.26
N HIS A 275 15.72 -15.99 -23.81
CA HIS A 275 16.02 -15.79 -25.23
C HIS A 275 17.50 -16.07 -25.58
N GLY A 276 18.23 -16.77 -24.72
CA GLY A 276 19.62 -17.19 -24.99
C GLY A 276 20.68 -16.07 -24.85
N VAL A 277 20.32 -14.89 -24.30
CA VAL A 277 21.29 -13.79 -24.12
C VAL A 277 22.32 -14.19 -23.06
N ARG A 278 23.59 -14.30 -23.45
CA ARG A 278 24.71 -14.54 -22.53
C ARG A 278 25.00 -13.29 -21.72
N TRP A 279 25.38 -13.46 -20.46
CA TRP A 279 25.60 -12.35 -19.51
C TRP A 279 24.35 -11.48 -19.34
N ALA A 280 23.14 -12.10 -19.38
CA ALA A 280 21.86 -11.42 -19.37
C ALA A 280 21.69 -10.43 -18.20
N THR A 281 22.22 -10.75 -17.02
CA THR A 281 22.14 -9.87 -15.84
C THR A 281 22.89 -8.56 -16.05
N ALA A 282 24.15 -8.63 -16.50
CA ALA A 282 24.96 -7.43 -16.76
C ALA A 282 24.42 -6.62 -17.95
N LYS A 283 24.07 -7.29 -19.07
CA LYS A 283 23.53 -6.63 -20.25
C LYS A 283 22.17 -5.97 -19.98
N SER A 284 21.32 -6.61 -19.17
CA SER A 284 20.03 -6.07 -18.76
C SER A 284 20.17 -4.85 -17.83
N ALA A 285 21.24 -4.76 -17.02
CA ALA A 285 21.49 -3.58 -16.20
C ALA A 285 21.58 -2.32 -17.07
N LEU A 286 22.27 -2.40 -18.21
CA LEU A 286 22.41 -1.29 -19.14
C LEU A 286 21.18 -1.10 -20.04
N LEU A 287 20.68 -2.18 -20.66
CA LEU A 287 19.62 -2.09 -21.66
C LEU A 287 18.23 -1.86 -21.07
N ASP A 288 17.97 -2.36 -19.88
CA ASP A 288 16.66 -2.32 -19.23
C ASP A 288 16.68 -1.56 -17.91
N GLY A 289 17.76 -1.70 -17.13
CA GLY A 289 17.93 -1.07 -15.83
C GLY A 289 18.03 0.45 -15.95
N VAL A 290 18.85 0.97 -16.89
CA VAL A 290 18.95 2.43 -17.10
C VAL A 290 17.62 3.04 -17.55
N PRO A 291 16.92 2.56 -18.58
CA PRO A 291 15.59 3.08 -18.93
C PRO A 291 14.56 2.90 -17.81
N ALA A 292 14.63 1.81 -17.05
CA ALA A 292 13.76 1.59 -15.89
C ALA A 292 14.04 2.60 -14.76
N PHE A 293 15.30 2.94 -14.52
CA PHE A 293 15.69 3.98 -13.56
C PHE A 293 15.06 5.33 -13.92
N PHE A 294 15.18 5.76 -15.17
CA PHE A 294 14.53 7.00 -15.61
C PHE A 294 13.00 6.95 -15.45
N SER A 295 12.37 5.84 -15.82
CA SER A 295 10.91 5.68 -15.73
C SER A 295 10.39 5.57 -14.30
N LEU A 296 11.13 4.93 -13.40
CA LEU A 296 10.70 4.71 -12.02
C LEU A 296 11.21 5.80 -11.08
N VAL A 297 12.51 6.13 -11.14
CA VAL A 297 13.13 7.01 -10.15
C VAL A 297 13.02 8.48 -10.56
N LEU A 298 13.42 8.82 -11.81
CA LEU A 298 13.37 10.22 -12.23
C LEU A 298 11.93 10.72 -12.35
N VAL A 299 11.01 9.92 -12.91
CA VAL A 299 9.59 10.28 -12.96
C VAL A 299 9.02 10.43 -11.54
N ALA A 300 9.35 9.53 -10.62
CA ALA A 300 8.91 9.65 -9.23
C ALA A 300 9.46 10.91 -8.56
N LEU A 301 10.73 11.26 -8.81
CA LEU A 301 11.34 12.48 -8.29
C LEU A 301 10.64 13.74 -8.83
N VAL A 302 10.35 13.79 -10.13
CA VAL A 302 9.63 14.93 -10.73
C VAL A 302 8.24 15.09 -10.12
N VAL A 303 7.49 13.99 -9.97
CA VAL A 303 6.16 14.03 -9.34
C VAL A 303 6.26 14.42 -7.86
N TYR A 304 7.26 13.91 -7.16
CA TYR A 304 7.53 14.27 -5.77
C TYR A 304 7.81 15.76 -5.59
N VAL A 305 8.74 16.32 -6.38
CA VAL A 305 9.05 17.76 -6.32
C VAL A 305 7.83 18.60 -6.71
N ALA A 306 7.10 18.19 -7.75
CA ALA A 306 5.86 18.87 -8.14
C ALA A 306 4.78 18.85 -7.06
N SER A 307 4.76 17.83 -6.19
CA SER A 307 3.81 17.75 -5.07
C SER A 307 4.07 18.78 -3.95
N TRP A 308 5.23 19.41 -3.94
CA TRP A 308 5.59 20.53 -3.06
C TRP A 308 5.30 21.90 -3.71
N GLY A 309 4.46 21.93 -4.74
CA GLY A 309 4.17 23.16 -5.50
C GLY A 309 3.65 24.31 -4.65
N GLY A 310 2.79 24.04 -3.66
CA GLY A 310 2.31 25.03 -2.71
C GLY A 310 3.44 25.62 -1.86
N TRP A 311 4.25 24.76 -1.28
CA TRP A 311 5.43 25.14 -0.49
C TRP A 311 6.43 25.96 -1.34
N LEU A 312 6.75 25.49 -2.56
CA LEU A 312 7.70 26.15 -3.45
C LEU A 312 7.24 27.55 -3.87
N ALA A 313 5.93 27.72 -4.10
CA ALA A 313 5.35 29.03 -4.46
C ALA A 313 5.36 30.03 -3.29
N HIS A 314 5.51 29.55 -2.05
CA HIS A 314 5.55 30.34 -0.83
C HIS A 314 6.86 30.16 -0.04
N ALA A 315 7.95 29.81 -0.73
CA ALA A 315 9.23 29.53 -0.10
C ALA A 315 9.76 30.74 0.69
N ALA A 316 9.52 31.96 0.23
CA ALA A 316 9.89 33.20 0.91
C ALA A 316 9.25 33.32 2.31
N GLU A 317 8.00 32.87 2.49
CA GLU A 317 7.33 32.86 3.79
C GLU A 317 8.06 31.96 4.80
N TYR A 318 8.54 30.79 4.31
CA TYR A 318 9.33 29.87 5.13
C TYR A 318 10.73 30.42 5.42
N GLU A 319 11.40 31.06 4.44
CA GLU A 319 12.72 31.67 4.58
C GLU A 319 12.71 32.83 5.60
N GLN A 320 11.65 33.62 5.62
CA GLN A 320 11.48 34.78 6.51
C GLN A 320 10.93 34.40 7.89
N SER A 321 10.54 33.16 8.11
CA SER A 321 9.98 32.67 9.37
C SER A 321 11.05 32.13 10.31
N THR A 322 10.63 31.90 11.56
CA THR A 322 11.48 31.22 12.57
C THR A 322 11.87 29.80 12.17
N LEU A 323 11.18 29.18 11.18
CA LEU A 323 11.50 27.85 10.68
C LEU A 323 12.87 27.77 9.99
N SER A 324 13.35 28.86 9.42
CA SER A 324 14.67 28.96 8.80
C SER A 324 15.77 29.37 9.79
N ASP A 325 15.41 29.77 11.02
CA ASP A 325 16.34 30.27 12.04
C ASP A 325 17.17 29.14 12.67
N SER A 326 18.36 29.47 13.10
CA SER A 326 19.28 28.58 13.81
C SER A 326 18.71 27.99 15.11
N GLN A 327 17.78 28.67 15.77
CA GLN A 327 17.09 28.17 16.96
C GLN A 327 16.17 26.99 16.66
N PHE A 328 15.46 27.05 15.55
CA PHE A 328 14.59 25.95 15.12
C PHE A 328 15.39 24.81 14.52
N THR A 329 16.43 25.12 13.76
CA THR A 329 17.32 24.12 13.12
C THR A 329 18.21 23.37 14.14
N GLN A 330 18.00 23.57 15.46
CA GLN A 330 18.66 22.75 16.50
C GLN A 330 18.51 21.25 16.24
N TYR A 331 17.41 20.82 15.64
CA TYR A 331 17.19 19.45 15.19
C TYR A 331 18.01 19.11 13.95
N GLY A 332 18.33 20.08 13.09
CA GLY A 332 19.11 19.96 11.87
C GLY A 332 20.59 20.28 12.01
N GLY A 333 21.08 20.52 13.22
CA GLY A 333 22.49 20.87 13.47
C GLY A 333 22.73 22.35 13.74
N GLY A 334 21.66 23.13 14.00
CA GLY A 334 21.76 24.50 14.55
C GLY A 334 22.25 25.56 13.56
N LYS A 335 22.02 25.39 12.26
CA LYS A 335 22.44 26.36 11.25
C LYS A 335 21.24 26.97 10.55
N GLN A 336 21.19 28.29 10.48
CA GLN A 336 20.24 29.02 9.66
C GLN A 336 20.35 28.61 8.17
N TRP A 337 19.24 28.58 7.46
CA TRP A 337 19.30 28.33 6.03
C TRP A 337 20.07 29.46 5.31
N PRO A 338 21.07 29.15 4.47
CA PRO A 338 21.79 30.17 3.72
C PRO A 338 20.86 31.02 2.85
N THR A 339 19.82 30.45 2.28
CA THR A 339 18.83 31.12 1.43
C THR A 339 18.01 32.18 2.17
N ALA A 340 17.81 32.02 3.48
CA ALA A 340 17.10 33.02 4.31
C ALA A 340 17.90 34.33 4.53
N THR A 341 19.20 34.33 4.22
CA THR A 341 20.08 35.49 4.35
C THR A 341 20.54 36.05 2.99
N GLU A 342 20.23 35.35 1.90
CA GLU A 342 20.50 35.83 0.53
C GLU A 342 19.42 36.83 0.11
N PRO A 343 19.75 37.81 -0.78
CA PRO A 343 18.73 38.66 -1.38
C PRO A 343 17.71 37.84 -2.17
N ASP A 344 16.45 38.27 -2.18
CA ASP A 344 15.39 37.63 -2.94
C ASP A 344 15.75 37.60 -4.44
N ALA A 345 15.87 36.40 -4.99
CA ALA A 345 16.15 36.19 -6.41
C ALA A 345 14.87 36.36 -7.25
N THR A 346 15.01 36.61 -8.52
CA THR A 346 13.87 36.75 -9.45
C THR A 346 13.97 35.78 -10.62
N GLY A 347 12.82 35.39 -11.18
CA GLY A 347 12.73 34.53 -12.36
C GLY A 347 13.30 33.12 -12.10
N LEU A 348 14.22 32.64 -12.95
CA LEU A 348 14.83 31.31 -12.74
C LEU A 348 15.69 31.25 -11.48
N GLY A 349 16.22 32.37 -10.99
CA GLY A 349 16.92 32.47 -9.72
C GLY A 349 16.01 32.14 -8.53
N GLU A 350 14.79 32.65 -8.53
CA GLU A 350 13.78 32.39 -7.52
C GLU A 350 13.45 30.87 -7.43
N VAL A 351 13.22 30.21 -8.56
CA VAL A 351 12.99 28.75 -8.59
C VAL A 351 14.17 28.00 -8.00
N THR A 352 15.41 28.43 -8.31
CA THR A 352 16.61 27.78 -7.79
C THR A 352 16.76 28.02 -6.29
N GLN A 353 16.49 29.24 -5.79
CA GLN A 353 16.50 29.57 -4.37
C GLN A 353 15.46 28.75 -3.61
N SER A 354 14.20 28.71 -4.08
CA SER A 354 13.12 27.92 -3.48
C SER A 354 13.46 26.42 -3.41
N LEU A 355 14.08 25.83 -4.45
CA LEU A 355 14.51 24.43 -4.44
C LEU A 355 15.65 24.18 -3.43
N ARG A 356 16.56 25.13 -3.24
CA ARG A 356 17.61 25.03 -2.22
C ARG A 356 17.01 25.12 -0.82
N SER A 357 16.06 26.02 -0.60
CA SER A 357 15.35 26.15 0.68
C SER A 357 14.53 24.89 0.98
N LEU A 358 13.88 24.32 -0.02
CA LEU A 358 13.18 23.03 0.14
C LEU A 358 14.17 21.91 0.54
N ALA A 359 15.39 21.92 0.01
CA ALA A 359 16.40 20.92 0.40
C ALA A 359 16.84 21.10 1.86
N HIS A 360 17.02 22.34 2.35
CA HIS A 360 17.27 22.62 3.75
C HIS A 360 16.10 22.20 4.64
N TYR A 361 14.89 22.53 4.25
CA TYR A 361 13.68 22.09 4.92
C TYR A 361 13.58 20.55 5.04
N HIS A 362 13.91 19.84 3.98
CA HIS A 362 13.96 18.37 4.00
C HIS A 362 15.02 17.82 4.96
N HIS A 363 16.17 18.49 5.05
CA HIS A 363 17.19 18.11 6.02
C HIS A 363 16.66 18.27 7.45
N ASP A 364 15.99 19.37 7.78
CA ASP A 364 15.43 19.60 9.11
C ASP A 364 14.32 18.60 9.45
N VAL A 365 13.43 18.30 8.50
CA VAL A 365 12.42 17.25 8.66
C VAL A 365 13.06 15.87 8.86
N TYR A 366 14.15 15.57 8.16
CA TYR A 366 14.89 14.32 8.37
C TYR A 366 15.48 14.26 9.78
N MET A 367 16.13 15.34 10.25
CA MET A 367 16.70 15.41 11.60
C MET A 367 15.63 15.31 12.69
N PHE A 368 14.46 15.92 12.47
CA PHE A 368 13.30 15.76 13.34
C PHE A 368 12.90 14.27 13.47
N HIS A 369 12.80 13.56 12.37
CA HIS A 369 12.41 12.15 12.38
C HIS A 369 13.51 11.21 12.89
N ALA A 370 14.78 11.51 12.59
CA ALA A 370 15.89 10.61 12.86
C ALA A 370 16.51 10.80 14.26
N HIS A 371 16.33 11.99 14.88
CA HIS A 371 16.97 12.33 16.14
C HIS A 371 16.00 12.87 17.18
N PHE A 372 15.22 13.91 16.87
CA PHE A 372 14.36 14.55 17.87
C PHE A 372 13.29 13.59 18.43
N LEU A 373 12.69 12.78 17.58
CA LEU A 373 11.65 11.84 18.01
C LEU A 373 12.19 10.65 18.84
N ASN A 374 13.49 10.40 18.88
CA ASN A 374 14.05 9.26 19.61
C ASN A 374 13.85 9.38 21.12
N ASP A 375 13.79 10.61 21.64
CA ASP A 375 13.56 10.87 23.07
C ASP A 375 12.06 10.94 23.43
N SER A 376 11.18 10.80 22.44
CA SER A 376 9.74 10.85 22.64
C SER A 376 9.20 9.50 23.07
N THR A 377 8.13 9.50 23.88
CA THR A 377 7.40 8.30 24.28
C THR A 377 5.93 8.42 23.93
N HIS A 378 5.29 7.30 23.60
CA HIS A 378 3.86 7.27 23.34
C HIS A 378 3.25 5.96 23.84
N ILE A 379 2.11 6.03 24.52
CA ILE A 379 1.46 4.86 25.15
C ILE A 379 1.07 3.77 24.15
N TYR A 380 0.80 4.12 22.90
CA TYR A 380 0.49 3.20 21.81
C TYR A 380 1.67 2.85 20.91
N ALA A 381 2.90 3.28 21.26
CA ALA A 381 4.08 2.87 20.51
C ALA A 381 4.18 1.34 20.46
N SER A 382 4.53 0.80 19.30
CA SER A 382 4.59 -0.64 19.07
C SER A 382 5.83 -1.03 18.28
N LYS A 383 6.53 -2.08 18.75
CA LYS A 383 7.70 -2.61 18.04
C LYS A 383 7.28 -3.30 16.74
N PRO A 384 7.98 -3.07 15.61
CA PRO A 384 7.65 -3.65 14.31
C PRO A 384 7.64 -5.18 14.29
N SER A 385 8.45 -5.82 15.13
CA SER A 385 8.47 -7.28 15.30
C SER A 385 7.12 -7.87 15.68
N GLY A 386 6.24 -7.08 16.31
CA GLY A 386 4.89 -7.49 16.70
C GLY A 386 3.77 -7.13 15.72
N TRP A 387 4.04 -6.34 14.67
CA TRP A 387 2.98 -5.80 13.81
C TRP A 387 2.19 -6.86 13.05
N LEU A 388 2.87 -7.82 12.44
CA LEU A 388 2.19 -8.90 11.69
C LEU A 388 1.33 -9.80 12.59
N LEU A 389 1.55 -9.77 13.90
CA LEU A 389 0.78 -10.51 14.91
C LEU A 389 -0.29 -9.64 15.59
N MET A 390 -0.45 -8.39 15.20
CA MET A 390 -1.39 -7.44 15.81
C MET A 390 -1.17 -7.26 17.33
N ASN A 391 0.09 -7.12 17.74
CA ASN A 391 0.47 -7.14 19.16
C ASN A 391 0.03 -5.92 19.96
N ARG A 392 0.11 -4.71 19.39
CA ARG A 392 -0.21 -3.45 20.08
C ARG A 392 -1.00 -2.55 19.13
N PRO A 393 -2.34 -2.66 19.08
CA PRO A 393 -3.19 -1.75 18.32
C PRO A 393 -3.19 -0.35 18.92
N VAL A 394 -3.70 0.62 18.16
CA VAL A 394 -3.78 2.02 18.57
C VAL A 394 -5.22 2.39 18.80
N GLY A 395 -5.57 2.83 20.02
CA GLY A 395 -6.83 3.50 20.29
C GLY A 395 -6.74 4.93 19.78
N VAL A 396 -7.38 5.22 18.65
CA VAL A 396 -7.34 6.57 18.04
C VAL A 396 -8.42 7.47 18.58
N ASP A 397 -9.44 6.87 19.18
CA ASP A 397 -10.55 7.55 19.83
C ASP A 397 -11.17 6.65 20.90
N ALA A 398 -11.57 7.24 22.02
CA ALA A 398 -12.34 6.56 23.05
C ALA A 398 -13.14 7.54 23.92
N GLN A 399 -14.43 7.27 24.08
CA GLN A 399 -15.26 7.87 25.09
C GLN A 399 -15.55 6.82 26.17
N LEU A 400 -14.93 6.98 27.32
CA LEU A 400 -15.04 6.05 28.45
C LEU A 400 -16.12 6.49 29.44
N ASP A 401 -16.54 5.58 30.33
CA ASP A 401 -17.37 5.88 31.51
C ASP A 401 -18.74 6.51 31.19
N ILE A 402 -19.38 6.12 30.08
CA ILE A 402 -20.74 6.53 29.75
C ILE A 402 -21.69 5.87 30.74
N GLN A 403 -22.39 6.71 31.54
CA GLN A 403 -23.26 6.24 32.63
C GLN A 403 -24.53 5.59 32.09
N PRO A 404 -25.07 4.57 32.77
CA PRO A 404 -26.37 3.98 32.47
C PRO A 404 -27.48 5.06 32.37
N GLY A 405 -28.35 4.92 31.35
CA GLY A 405 -29.42 5.87 31.07
C GLY A 405 -29.00 7.14 30.32
N THR A 406 -27.68 7.31 30.04
CA THR A 406 -27.17 8.42 29.22
C THR A 406 -26.68 7.93 27.86
N GLN A 407 -26.79 8.72 26.82
CA GLN A 407 -26.30 8.41 25.44
C GLN A 407 -26.71 7.01 24.89
N GLY A 408 -27.83 6.45 25.41
CA GLY A 408 -28.29 5.10 25.02
C GLY A 408 -27.59 3.94 25.75
N CYS A 409 -26.87 4.21 26.83
CA CYS A 409 -26.24 3.16 27.64
C CYS A 409 -27.28 2.38 28.46
N GLU A 410 -27.40 1.08 28.17
CA GLU A 410 -28.29 0.14 28.87
C GLU A 410 -27.51 -0.80 29.81
N ALA A 411 -26.33 -0.37 30.28
CA ALA A 411 -25.54 -1.17 31.21
C ALA A 411 -26.29 -1.37 32.55
N PRO A 412 -26.11 -2.51 33.23
CA PRO A 412 -26.67 -2.75 34.55
C PRO A 412 -26.07 -1.78 35.60
N PRO A 413 -26.77 -1.54 36.74
CA PRO A 413 -26.26 -0.71 37.82
C PRO A 413 -24.85 -1.17 38.27
N GLY A 414 -23.95 -0.23 38.46
CA GLY A 414 -22.55 -0.49 38.83
C GLY A 414 -21.63 -0.84 37.66
N SER A 415 -22.13 -0.81 36.41
CA SER A 415 -21.34 -0.91 35.18
C SER A 415 -21.52 0.36 34.35
N ASN A 416 -20.72 0.50 33.29
CA ASN A 416 -20.76 1.64 32.37
C ASN A 416 -20.75 1.15 30.91
N CYS A 417 -20.95 2.07 29.99
CA CYS A 417 -20.71 1.85 28.56
C CYS A 417 -19.49 2.65 28.10
N LEU A 418 -19.04 2.34 26.92
CA LEU A 418 -17.97 3.07 26.24
C LEU A 418 -18.12 3.01 24.71
N ARG A 419 -17.46 3.90 24.03
CA ARG A 419 -17.24 3.90 22.58
C ARG A 419 -15.74 3.89 22.33
N GLN A 420 -15.31 3.24 21.27
CA GLN A 420 -13.89 3.21 20.90
C GLN A 420 -13.73 3.07 19.39
N VAL A 421 -12.69 3.70 18.85
CA VAL A 421 -12.15 3.42 17.53
C VAL A 421 -10.74 2.87 17.70
N LEU A 422 -10.58 1.56 17.42
CA LEU A 422 -9.33 0.84 17.61
C LEU A 422 -8.71 0.46 16.26
N LEU A 423 -7.49 0.93 15.98
CA LEU A 423 -6.69 0.53 14.82
C LEU A 423 -6.11 -0.88 15.03
N LEU A 424 -6.95 -1.87 14.84
CA LEU A 424 -6.66 -3.30 14.92
C LEU A 424 -7.04 -3.97 13.61
N GLY A 425 -6.11 -4.68 12.97
CA GLY A 425 -6.41 -5.53 11.83
C GLY A 425 -7.30 -6.72 12.21
N ASN A 426 -7.90 -7.40 11.23
CA ASN A 426 -8.64 -8.63 11.47
C ASN A 426 -7.67 -9.74 11.90
N PRO A 427 -7.66 -10.20 13.16
CA PRO A 427 -6.66 -11.14 13.67
C PRO A 427 -6.56 -12.44 12.86
N ILE A 428 -7.71 -13.01 12.45
CA ILE A 428 -7.73 -14.25 11.66
C ILE A 428 -7.04 -14.03 10.30
N LEU A 429 -7.28 -12.89 9.65
CA LEU A 429 -6.64 -12.55 8.38
C LEU A 429 -5.13 -12.40 8.54
N TRP A 430 -4.67 -11.66 9.54
CA TRP A 430 -3.25 -11.39 9.75
C TRP A 430 -2.48 -12.65 10.17
N TRP A 431 -3.02 -13.45 11.09
CA TRP A 431 -2.36 -14.70 11.52
C TRP A 431 -2.33 -15.75 10.40
N GLY A 432 -3.45 -15.90 9.67
CA GLY A 432 -3.47 -16.72 8.46
C GLY A 432 -2.53 -16.18 7.38
N GLY A 433 -2.38 -14.85 7.32
CA GLY A 433 -1.41 -14.16 6.48
C GLY A 433 0.04 -14.50 6.80
N CYS A 434 0.40 -14.59 8.07
CA CYS A 434 1.75 -15.03 8.48
C CYS A 434 2.06 -16.45 7.95
N LEU A 435 1.10 -17.38 8.09
CA LEU A 435 1.27 -18.73 7.55
C LEU A 435 1.37 -18.74 6.02
N ALA A 436 0.54 -17.92 5.35
CA ALA A 436 0.59 -17.77 3.90
C ALA A 436 1.89 -17.13 3.41
N LEU A 437 2.50 -16.23 4.18
CA LEU A 437 3.81 -15.63 3.87
C LEU A 437 4.95 -16.65 4.00
N LEU A 438 4.94 -17.50 5.04
CA LEU A 438 5.91 -18.59 5.16
C LEU A 438 5.80 -19.54 3.95
N PHE A 439 4.58 -19.90 3.56
CA PHE A 439 4.34 -20.68 2.35
C PHE A 439 4.79 -19.94 1.08
N ALA A 440 4.58 -18.62 1.01
CA ALA A 440 5.01 -17.81 -0.11
C ALA A 440 6.53 -17.79 -0.27
N VAL A 441 7.29 -17.69 0.82
CA VAL A 441 8.75 -17.81 0.80
C VAL A 441 9.17 -19.16 0.24
N ALA A 442 8.58 -20.26 0.72
CA ALA A 442 8.89 -21.62 0.25
C ALA A 442 8.56 -21.78 -1.25
N MET A 443 7.43 -21.25 -1.72
CA MET A 443 7.02 -21.31 -3.13
C MET A 443 7.90 -20.43 -4.04
N TRP A 444 8.35 -19.28 -3.56
CA TRP A 444 9.24 -18.41 -4.31
C TRP A 444 10.64 -19.01 -4.41
N ALA A 445 11.23 -19.45 -3.30
CA ALA A 445 12.58 -20.01 -3.26
C ALA A 445 12.64 -21.39 -3.93
N GLY A 446 11.75 -22.32 -3.57
CA GLY A 446 11.76 -23.70 -4.04
C GLY A 446 11.17 -23.88 -5.43
N ALA A 447 9.95 -23.42 -5.66
CA ALA A 447 9.25 -23.57 -6.94
C ALA A 447 9.55 -22.44 -7.95
N ARG A 448 10.30 -21.40 -7.54
CA ARG A 448 10.61 -20.20 -8.34
C ARG A 448 9.36 -19.52 -8.95
N ASP A 449 8.23 -19.60 -8.22
CA ASP A 449 7.00 -18.97 -8.64
C ASP A 449 7.05 -17.46 -8.32
N TRP A 450 7.31 -16.66 -9.35
CA TRP A 450 7.47 -15.20 -9.24
C TRP A 450 6.29 -14.47 -8.58
N ARG A 451 5.09 -15.06 -8.62
CA ARG A 451 3.86 -14.46 -8.06
C ARG A 451 3.96 -14.34 -6.54
N PHE A 452 4.47 -15.40 -5.90
CA PHE A 452 4.76 -15.39 -4.48
C PHE A 452 5.91 -14.42 -4.12
N GLY A 453 6.88 -14.25 -5.03
CA GLY A 453 7.94 -13.25 -4.89
C GLY A 453 7.41 -11.83 -4.79
N VAL A 454 6.33 -11.49 -5.49
CA VAL A 454 5.67 -10.17 -5.35
C VAL A 454 5.14 -9.95 -3.93
N ALA A 455 4.50 -10.96 -3.34
CA ALA A 455 3.99 -10.88 -1.97
C ALA A 455 5.14 -10.74 -0.95
N VAL A 456 6.18 -11.58 -1.09
CA VAL A 456 7.33 -11.56 -0.17
C VAL A 456 8.11 -10.24 -0.26
N VAL A 457 8.43 -9.77 -1.47
CA VAL A 457 9.14 -8.48 -1.65
C VAL A 457 8.28 -7.32 -1.16
N GLY A 458 6.96 -7.36 -1.41
CA GLY A 458 6.03 -6.35 -0.93
C GLY A 458 6.04 -6.23 0.59
N VAL A 459 5.84 -7.34 1.31
CA VAL A 459 5.90 -7.32 2.79
C VAL A 459 7.29 -6.97 3.28
N ALA A 460 8.34 -7.57 2.72
CA ALA A 460 9.71 -7.32 3.19
C ALA A 460 10.11 -5.85 3.05
N SER A 461 9.80 -5.21 1.91
CA SER A 461 10.18 -3.81 1.66
C SER A 461 9.34 -2.79 2.45
N THR A 462 8.15 -3.16 2.91
CA THR A 462 7.27 -2.28 3.69
C THR A 462 7.36 -2.51 5.19
N TRP A 463 7.94 -3.61 5.64
CA TRP A 463 8.02 -3.99 7.05
C TRP A 463 9.45 -4.00 7.59
N LEU A 464 10.42 -4.66 6.90
CA LEU A 464 11.79 -4.83 7.42
C LEU A 464 12.52 -3.51 7.71
N PRO A 465 12.37 -2.43 6.91
CA PRO A 465 13.03 -1.17 7.22
C PRO A 465 12.67 -0.61 8.60
N TRP A 466 11.44 -0.84 9.08
CA TRP A 466 11.00 -0.38 10.38
C TRP A 466 11.71 -1.05 11.55
N LEU A 467 12.28 -2.23 11.36
CA LEU A 467 13.09 -2.90 12.39
C LEU A 467 14.38 -2.13 12.73
N LEU A 468 14.76 -1.15 11.89
CA LEU A 468 15.92 -0.27 12.08
C LEU A 468 15.57 1.05 12.79
N TYR A 469 14.29 1.30 13.07
CA TYR A 469 13.78 2.57 13.59
C TYR A 469 12.90 2.36 14.83
N ASP A 470 13.23 1.43 15.71
CA ASP A 470 12.44 1.14 16.91
C ASP A 470 12.83 1.97 18.14
N ASP A 471 13.75 2.91 17.99
CA ASP A 471 14.19 3.87 19.03
C ASP A 471 13.24 5.06 19.21
N ARG A 472 12.26 5.22 18.32
CA ARG A 472 11.25 6.29 18.33
C ARG A 472 9.82 5.72 18.39
N PRO A 473 8.81 6.51 18.81
CA PRO A 473 7.42 6.07 18.71
C PRO A 473 7.04 5.77 17.27
N ILE A 474 6.68 4.53 17.02
CA ILE A 474 6.12 4.04 15.77
C ILE A 474 4.91 3.17 16.07
N PHE A 475 4.04 3.00 15.07
CA PHE A 475 2.71 2.47 15.32
C PHE A 475 2.37 1.33 14.37
N ILE A 476 1.60 0.37 14.86
CA ILE A 476 1.17 -0.82 14.10
C ILE A 476 0.41 -0.46 12.81
N PHE A 477 -0.23 0.69 12.74
CA PHE A 477 -0.99 1.06 11.55
C PHE A 477 -0.12 1.37 10.32
N TYR A 478 1.21 1.55 10.49
CA TYR A 478 2.13 1.58 9.35
C TYR A 478 2.17 0.25 8.58
N ALA A 479 1.75 -0.87 9.22
CA ALA A 479 1.60 -2.17 8.56
C ALA A 479 0.50 -2.20 7.49
N ILE A 480 -0.31 -1.14 7.32
CA ILE A 480 -1.28 -1.03 6.21
C ILE A 480 -0.61 -1.22 4.84
N CYS A 481 0.65 -0.79 4.69
CA CYS A 481 1.42 -1.00 3.47
C CYS A 481 1.78 -2.47 3.21
N CYS A 482 1.82 -3.31 4.25
CA CYS A 482 2.04 -4.76 4.13
C CYS A 482 0.78 -5.50 3.69
N LEU A 483 -0.39 -5.00 4.08
CA LEU A 483 -1.66 -5.70 3.99
C LEU A 483 -2.02 -6.19 2.58
N PRO A 484 -1.89 -5.41 1.48
CA PRO A 484 -2.18 -5.89 0.13
C PRO A 484 -1.35 -7.11 -0.27
N PHE A 485 -0.12 -7.18 0.21
CA PHE A 485 0.82 -8.28 -0.08
C PHE A 485 0.55 -9.49 0.80
N VAL A 486 0.09 -9.29 2.04
CA VAL A 486 -0.44 -10.34 2.91
C VAL A 486 -1.68 -10.98 2.26
N VAL A 487 -2.64 -10.17 1.80
CA VAL A 487 -3.84 -10.64 1.09
C VAL A 487 -3.47 -11.35 -0.22
N LEU A 488 -2.45 -10.87 -0.96
CA LEU A 488 -1.94 -11.57 -2.14
C LEU A 488 -1.37 -12.95 -1.77
N ALA A 489 -0.59 -13.07 -0.70
CA ALA A 489 -0.04 -14.33 -0.22
C ALA A 489 -1.17 -15.32 0.12
N ILE A 490 -2.20 -14.87 0.87
CA ILE A 490 -3.37 -15.67 1.23
C ILE A 490 -4.10 -16.17 -0.04
N THR A 491 -4.41 -15.28 -0.98
CA THR A 491 -5.15 -15.63 -2.19
C THR A 491 -4.37 -16.58 -3.11
N LEU A 492 -3.05 -16.40 -3.21
CA LEU A 492 -2.18 -17.33 -3.93
C LEU A 492 -2.15 -18.71 -3.26
N THR A 493 -2.10 -18.76 -1.93
CA THR A 493 -2.14 -19.99 -1.15
C THR A 493 -3.49 -20.70 -1.32
N MET A 494 -4.61 -19.97 -1.21
CA MET A 494 -5.95 -20.50 -1.52
C MET A 494 -6.00 -21.10 -2.93
N GLY A 495 -5.46 -20.39 -3.92
CA GLY A 495 -5.40 -20.87 -5.29
C GLY A 495 -4.61 -22.19 -5.43
N LYS A 496 -3.54 -22.36 -4.66
CA LYS A 496 -2.75 -23.63 -4.64
C LYS A 496 -3.51 -24.76 -3.94
N LEU A 497 -4.21 -24.47 -2.85
CA LEU A 497 -5.04 -25.44 -2.13
C LEU A 497 -6.20 -25.95 -3.02
N ILE A 498 -6.92 -25.06 -3.67
CA ILE A 498 -8.05 -25.38 -4.54
C ILE A 498 -7.59 -26.14 -5.81
N GLY A 499 -6.39 -25.82 -6.31
CA GLY A 499 -5.84 -26.39 -7.53
C GLY A 499 -6.41 -25.77 -8.81
N SER A 500 -5.77 -26.12 -9.94
CA SER A 500 -6.14 -25.58 -11.27
C SER A 500 -7.23 -26.39 -12.00
N SER A 501 -7.39 -27.65 -11.65
CA SER A 501 -8.40 -28.53 -12.27
C SER A 501 -9.80 -28.12 -11.80
N ARG A 502 -10.74 -28.05 -12.73
CA ARG A 502 -12.18 -27.85 -12.43
C ARG A 502 -12.92 -29.15 -12.17
N ALA A 503 -12.31 -30.30 -12.48
CA ALA A 503 -12.91 -31.59 -12.24
C ALA A 503 -13.09 -31.84 -10.73
N PRO A 504 -14.23 -32.39 -10.30
CA PRO A 504 -14.44 -32.80 -8.92
C PRO A 504 -13.37 -33.82 -8.49
N SER A 505 -12.79 -33.60 -7.32
CA SER A 505 -11.87 -34.54 -6.69
C SER A 505 -11.82 -34.32 -5.19
N PRO A 506 -11.50 -35.34 -4.37
CA PRO A 506 -11.39 -35.19 -2.90
C PRO A 506 -10.40 -34.08 -2.51
N ARG A 507 -9.28 -33.98 -3.23
CA ARG A 507 -8.28 -32.91 -3.02
C ARG A 507 -8.87 -31.52 -3.27
N ARG A 508 -9.63 -31.35 -4.35
CA ARG A 508 -10.27 -30.07 -4.65
C ARG A 508 -11.33 -29.72 -3.62
N THR A 509 -12.15 -30.68 -3.22
CA THR A 509 -13.17 -30.49 -2.18
C THR A 509 -12.50 -30.03 -0.88
N ALA A 510 -11.48 -30.73 -0.42
CA ALA A 510 -10.72 -30.35 0.77
C ALA A 510 -10.13 -28.92 0.63
N GLY A 511 -9.52 -28.58 -0.50
CA GLY A 511 -8.97 -27.26 -0.76
C GLY A 511 -10.01 -26.15 -0.76
N VAL A 512 -11.18 -26.38 -1.36
CA VAL A 512 -12.32 -25.44 -1.33
C VAL A 512 -12.87 -25.29 0.07
N THR A 513 -13.02 -26.40 0.83
CA THR A 513 -13.48 -26.36 2.22
C THR A 513 -12.54 -25.54 3.10
N VAL A 514 -11.24 -25.81 3.05
CA VAL A 514 -10.25 -25.07 3.86
C VAL A 514 -10.25 -23.57 3.50
N ALA A 515 -10.19 -23.23 2.21
CA ALA A 515 -10.20 -21.84 1.76
C ALA A 515 -11.51 -21.12 2.11
N GLY A 516 -12.66 -21.82 1.93
CA GLY A 516 -13.99 -21.30 2.28
C GLY A 516 -14.17 -21.09 3.78
N SER A 517 -13.75 -22.07 4.60
CA SER A 517 -13.80 -21.94 6.07
C SER A 517 -12.96 -20.79 6.57
N PHE A 518 -11.74 -20.61 6.04
CA PHE A 518 -10.90 -19.46 6.37
C PHE A 518 -11.59 -18.14 6.03
N PHE A 519 -12.19 -18.03 4.84
CA PHE A 519 -12.92 -16.82 4.44
C PHE A 519 -14.12 -16.54 5.36
N VAL A 520 -14.90 -17.57 5.72
CA VAL A 520 -16.03 -17.44 6.65
C VAL A 520 -15.53 -17.00 8.04
N LEU A 521 -14.42 -17.56 8.53
CA LEU A 521 -13.82 -17.14 9.80
C LEU A 521 -13.40 -15.67 9.78
N VAL A 522 -12.81 -15.18 8.68
CA VAL A 522 -12.49 -13.75 8.51
C VAL A 522 -13.75 -12.89 8.56
N LEU A 523 -14.84 -13.32 7.92
CA LEU A 523 -16.11 -12.59 7.91
C LEU A 523 -16.77 -12.56 9.30
N VAL A 524 -16.80 -13.69 10.02
CA VAL A 524 -17.33 -13.77 11.40
C VAL A 524 -16.49 -12.87 12.32
N ASN A 525 -15.17 -12.93 12.18
CA ASN A 525 -14.26 -12.10 12.96
C ASN A 525 -14.43 -10.60 12.65
N PHE A 526 -14.69 -10.24 11.39
CA PHE A 526 -15.02 -8.88 11.00
C PHE A 526 -16.32 -8.38 11.68
N ALA A 527 -17.37 -9.19 11.67
CA ALA A 527 -18.63 -8.85 12.33
C ALA A 527 -18.46 -8.71 13.86
N TRP A 528 -17.63 -9.58 14.48
CA TRP A 528 -17.35 -9.53 15.91
C TRP A 528 -16.65 -8.25 16.35
N PHE A 529 -15.65 -7.79 15.60
CA PHE A 529 -14.87 -6.59 15.91
C PHE A 529 -15.47 -5.29 15.35
N TRP A 530 -16.49 -5.37 14.50
CA TRP A 530 -17.15 -4.19 13.91
C TRP A 530 -17.42 -3.05 14.90
N PRO A 531 -17.97 -3.30 16.12
CA PRO A 531 -18.29 -2.23 17.05
C PRO A 531 -17.06 -1.40 17.49
N ILE A 532 -15.93 -2.04 17.76
CA ILE A 532 -14.71 -1.34 18.20
C ILE A 532 -13.92 -0.69 17.05
N TRP A 533 -14.32 -0.91 15.81
CA TRP A 533 -13.76 -0.23 14.63
C TRP A 533 -14.60 0.97 14.19
N THR A 534 -15.85 1.07 14.64
CA THR A 534 -16.83 1.99 14.08
C THR A 534 -17.57 2.85 15.11
N ASP A 535 -16.99 3.03 16.28
CA ASP A 535 -17.52 3.89 17.33
C ASP A 535 -18.96 3.49 17.77
N VAL A 536 -19.26 2.21 17.83
CA VAL A 536 -20.54 1.71 18.33
C VAL A 536 -20.49 1.61 19.84
N LEU A 537 -21.58 2.06 20.50
CA LEU A 537 -21.72 1.95 21.95
C LEU A 537 -21.73 0.50 22.40
N LEU A 538 -20.91 0.18 23.39
CA LEU A 538 -20.79 -1.14 24.02
C LEU A 538 -20.87 -0.99 25.52
N THR A 539 -21.46 -1.98 26.20
CA THR A 539 -21.25 -2.16 27.62
C THR A 539 -19.81 -2.54 27.90
N HIS A 540 -19.31 -2.26 29.09
CA HIS A 540 -17.94 -2.63 29.49
C HIS A 540 -17.67 -4.14 29.30
N ALA A 541 -18.64 -4.98 29.64
CA ALA A 541 -18.53 -6.44 29.47
C ALA A 541 -18.41 -6.86 27.99
N GLU A 542 -19.21 -6.25 27.10
CA GLU A 542 -19.14 -6.53 25.67
C GLU A 542 -17.81 -6.09 25.07
N TRP A 543 -17.27 -4.96 25.54
CA TRP A 543 -15.97 -4.48 25.12
C TRP A 543 -14.84 -5.39 25.60
N VAL A 544 -14.82 -5.77 26.88
CA VAL A 544 -13.80 -6.70 27.43
C VAL A 544 -13.76 -8.01 26.65
N ASN A 545 -14.92 -8.57 26.25
CA ASN A 545 -14.98 -9.79 25.43
C ASN A 545 -14.32 -9.63 24.05
N ARG A 546 -14.15 -8.40 23.55
CA ARG A 546 -13.48 -8.09 22.28
C ARG A 546 -12.00 -7.78 22.46
N ILE A 547 -11.54 -7.53 23.66
CA ILE A 547 -10.12 -7.32 23.96
C ILE A 547 -9.48 -8.68 24.31
N TRP A 548 -9.07 -9.40 23.29
CA TRP A 548 -8.56 -10.77 23.48
C TRP A 548 -7.23 -10.84 24.22
N PHE A 549 -6.45 -9.77 24.21
CA PHE A 549 -5.16 -9.68 24.88
C PHE A 549 -5.03 -8.39 25.67
N LYS A 550 -4.55 -8.47 26.91
CA LYS A 550 -4.33 -7.30 27.78
C LYS A 550 -3.46 -6.20 27.13
N ARG A 551 -2.52 -6.59 26.28
CA ARG A 551 -1.64 -5.66 25.56
C ARG A 551 -2.32 -4.86 24.42
N TRP A 552 -3.60 -5.13 24.14
CA TRP A 552 -4.37 -4.38 23.16
C TRP A 552 -4.93 -3.06 23.73
N ILE A 553 -4.78 -2.84 25.05
CA ILE A 553 -5.21 -1.65 25.79
C ILE A 553 -4.05 -1.05 26.58
#